data_841600cd6d5a6243f7f763519e901893
#
_entry.id   841600cd6d5a6243f7f763519e901893
#
_cell.length_a   1.000
_cell.length_b   1.000
_cell.length_c   1.000
_cell.angle_alpha   90.00
_cell.angle_beta   90.00
_cell.angle_gamma   90.00
#
_symmetry.space_group_name_H-M   'P 1'
#
loop_
_entity.id
_entity.type
_entity.pdbx_description
1 polymer ?
#
loop_
_entity_poly.entity_id
_entity_poly.type
_entity_poly.pdbx_seq_one_letter_code
_entity_poly.pdbx_strand_id
1 'polypeptide(L)'
;RNQVWLYRLGTLEAHVAVNYPFTGFHDTRLCYVGQGWQFQRQTDITPPGENGSTVRHLDMQQPADLLQADMWLSVFDEQGAPQKFPSEDFVKRVSDRLVGRWLQQEQEADTTVVLQVLCVEPGDSMEARDACAGLLAAARQSLSRTLSQSPQPR
;
A
#
# COMPACT_ATOMS: atom_id res chain seq x y z
N ARG A 1 -6.60 8.54 10.18
CA ARG A 1 -5.36 9.31 10.44
C ARG A 1 -4.32 8.85 9.45
N ASN A 2 -3.70 9.79 8.73
CA ASN A 2 -2.59 9.47 7.83
C ASN A 2 -1.31 9.93 8.51
N GLN A 3 -0.32 9.06 8.54
CA GLN A 3 1.03 9.39 8.99
C GLN A 3 1.99 9.12 7.84
N VAL A 4 2.90 10.07 7.59
CA VAL A 4 3.91 9.97 6.53
C VAL A 4 5.27 10.29 7.12
N TRP A 5 6.24 9.46 6.82
CA TRP A 5 7.65 9.65 7.16
C TRP A 5 8.48 9.72 5.89
N LEU A 6 9.39 10.67 5.86
CA LEU A 6 10.35 10.85 4.78
C LEU A 6 11.71 10.31 5.21
N TYR A 7 12.28 9.45 4.40
CA TYR A 7 13.63 8.89 4.55
C TYR A 7 14.50 9.31 3.38
N ARG A 8 15.79 9.54 3.64
CA ARG A 8 16.78 9.86 2.60
C ARG A 8 18.04 9.02 2.80
N LEU A 9 18.52 8.45 1.70
CA LEU A 9 19.77 7.72 1.63
C LEU A 9 20.51 8.13 0.33
N GLY A 10 21.48 9.02 0.44
CA GLY A 10 22.12 9.63 -0.73
C GLY A 10 21.10 10.42 -1.55
N THR A 11 20.93 10.04 -2.82
CA THR A 11 19.94 10.63 -3.75
C THR A 11 18.56 9.96 -3.64
N LEU A 12 18.49 8.78 -3.05
CA LEU A 12 17.24 8.07 -2.85
C LEU A 12 16.35 8.79 -1.84
N GLU A 13 15.11 9.05 -2.22
CA GLU A 13 14.07 9.54 -1.33
C GLU A 13 12.97 8.48 -1.20
N ALA A 14 12.59 8.14 0.02
CA ALA A 14 11.54 7.19 0.29
C ALA A 14 10.49 7.76 1.24
N HIS A 15 9.21 7.59 0.87
CA HIS A 15 8.06 7.99 1.66
C HIS A 15 7.38 6.75 2.20
N VAL A 16 7.29 6.64 3.52
CA VAL A 16 6.50 5.60 4.18
C VAL A 16 5.21 6.23 4.68
N ALA A 17 4.08 5.73 4.24
CA ALA A 17 2.77 6.22 4.66
C ALA A 17 1.93 5.09 5.27
N VAL A 18 1.24 5.41 6.36
CA VAL A 18 0.24 4.53 6.99
C VAL A 18 -1.09 5.25 7.00
N ASN A 19 -2.09 4.61 6.41
CA ASN A 19 -3.46 5.10 6.32
C ASN A 19 -4.39 4.23 7.17
N TYR A 20 -5.10 4.86 8.14
CA TYR A 20 -6.04 4.20 9.05
C TYR A 20 -7.13 5.17 9.56
N PRO A 21 -8.36 4.76 9.76
CA PRO A 21 -8.99 3.57 9.18
C PRO A 21 -9.28 3.77 7.70
N PHE A 22 -9.18 2.71 6.94
CA PHE A 22 -9.55 2.71 5.54
C PHE A 22 -10.93 2.07 5.41
N THR A 23 -11.95 2.88 5.33
CA THR A 23 -13.32 2.41 5.03
C THR A 23 -13.45 2.19 3.53
N GLY A 24 -13.28 0.96 3.13
CA GLY A 24 -13.29 0.59 1.72
C GLY A 24 -11.95 0.90 1.04
N PHE A 25 -11.32 -0.15 0.51
CA PHE A 25 -10.10 -0.03 -0.25
C PHE A 25 -10.35 0.81 -1.50
N HIS A 26 -9.74 1.99 -1.59
CA HIS A 26 -9.71 2.72 -2.85
C HIS A 26 -8.37 2.47 -3.56
N ASP A 27 -8.43 2.42 -4.87
CA ASP A 27 -7.26 2.24 -5.69
C ASP A 27 -6.37 3.49 -5.62
N THR A 28 -5.30 3.41 -4.82
CA THR A 28 -4.34 4.51 -4.65
C THR A 28 -3.66 4.91 -5.96
N ARG A 29 -3.66 4.04 -6.98
CA ARG A 29 -3.13 4.35 -8.31
C ARG A 29 -3.81 5.57 -8.92
N LEU A 30 -5.11 5.74 -8.72
CA LEU A 30 -5.86 6.88 -9.25
C LEU A 30 -5.33 8.22 -8.72
N CYS A 31 -4.86 8.25 -7.48
CA CYS A 31 -4.28 9.46 -6.89
C CYS A 31 -2.97 9.83 -7.57
N TYR A 32 -2.15 8.85 -7.91
CA TYR A 32 -0.85 9.07 -8.57
C TYR A 32 -0.99 9.43 -10.04
N VAL A 33 -1.94 8.82 -10.74
CA VAL A 33 -2.26 9.21 -12.14
C VAL A 33 -2.66 10.69 -12.21
N GLY A 34 -3.45 11.17 -11.26
CA GLY A 34 -3.80 12.59 -11.15
C GLY A 34 -2.62 13.52 -10.89
N GLN A 35 -1.49 12.99 -10.42
CA GLN A 35 -0.22 13.70 -10.20
C GLN A 35 0.78 13.53 -11.35
N GLY A 36 0.37 12.93 -12.46
CA GLY A 36 1.22 12.74 -13.64
C GLY A 36 2.05 11.46 -13.66
N TRP A 37 1.88 10.56 -12.69
CA TRP A 37 2.55 9.27 -12.69
C TRP A 37 1.89 8.30 -13.67
N GLN A 38 2.71 7.51 -14.35
CA GLN A 38 2.29 6.43 -15.24
C GLN A 38 2.77 5.09 -14.67
N PHE A 39 1.87 4.12 -14.63
CA PHE A 39 2.20 2.76 -14.18
C PHE A 39 2.73 1.93 -15.33
N GLN A 40 3.92 1.36 -15.14
CA GLN A 40 4.58 0.52 -16.14
C GLN A 40 4.27 -0.96 -15.91
N ARG A 41 4.31 -1.38 -14.65
CA ARG A 41 4.08 -2.77 -14.26
C ARG A 41 3.49 -2.85 -12.85
N GLN A 42 2.67 -3.89 -12.65
CA GLN A 42 2.17 -4.29 -11.34
C GLN A 42 2.50 -5.76 -11.11
N THR A 43 2.96 -6.08 -9.90
CA THR A 43 3.25 -7.45 -9.49
C THR A 43 2.80 -7.65 -8.04
N ASP A 44 2.05 -8.72 -7.78
CA ASP A 44 1.71 -9.12 -6.41
C ASP A 44 2.70 -10.18 -5.96
N ILE A 45 3.39 -9.93 -4.86
CA ILE A 45 4.47 -10.76 -4.32
C ILE A 45 4.01 -11.32 -2.96
N THR A 46 4.19 -12.61 -2.75
CA THR A 46 4.03 -13.21 -1.42
C THR A 46 5.36 -13.16 -0.69
N PRO A 47 5.47 -12.42 0.43
CA PRO A 47 6.71 -12.36 1.19
C PRO A 47 7.09 -13.73 1.75
N PRO A 48 8.40 -14.06 1.84
CA PRO A 48 8.86 -15.31 2.41
C PRO A 48 8.34 -15.50 3.85
N GLY A 49 7.77 -16.68 4.13
CA GLY A 49 7.26 -17.03 5.46
C GLY A 49 5.86 -16.46 5.79
N GLU A 50 5.26 -15.66 4.92
CA GLU A 50 3.92 -15.10 5.10
C GLU A 50 2.90 -15.79 4.18
N ASN A 51 2.41 -16.96 4.60
CA ASN A 51 1.36 -17.65 3.87
C ASN A 51 0.03 -16.89 4.03
N GLY A 52 -0.52 -16.41 2.92
CA GLY A 52 -1.84 -15.78 2.91
C GLY A 52 -1.84 -14.25 2.82
N SER A 53 -0.70 -13.60 2.80
CA SER A 53 -0.58 -12.15 2.53
C SER A 53 0.05 -11.88 1.17
N THR A 54 -0.18 -10.68 0.64
CA THR A 54 0.51 -10.20 -0.56
C THR A 54 0.98 -8.76 -0.38
N VAL A 55 2.11 -8.46 -1.01
CA VAL A 55 2.61 -7.10 -1.21
C VAL A 55 2.43 -6.77 -2.68
N ARG A 56 1.79 -5.66 -2.98
CA ARG A 56 1.67 -5.16 -4.33
C ARG A 56 2.83 -4.23 -4.64
N HIS A 57 3.56 -4.54 -5.69
CA HIS A 57 4.63 -3.72 -6.22
C HIS A 57 4.17 -3.06 -7.52
N LEU A 58 4.42 -1.77 -7.64
CA LEU A 58 4.08 -0.95 -8.80
C LEU A 58 5.33 -0.22 -9.28
N ASP A 59 5.75 -0.51 -10.51
CA ASP A 59 6.76 0.28 -11.22
C ASP A 59 6.07 1.51 -11.81
N MET A 60 6.59 2.70 -11.54
CA MET A 60 5.99 3.96 -11.97
C MET A 60 7.03 4.88 -12.59
N GLN A 61 6.58 5.72 -13.51
CA GLN A 61 7.40 6.81 -14.03
C GLN A 61 6.60 8.11 -14.12
N GLN A 62 7.27 9.22 -13.96
CA GLN A 62 6.74 10.56 -14.22
C GLN A 62 7.51 11.17 -15.39
N PRO A 63 6.97 11.11 -16.61
CA PRO A 63 7.69 11.48 -17.81
C PRO A 63 8.12 12.95 -17.86
N ALA A 64 7.32 13.84 -17.24
CA ALA A 64 7.60 15.27 -17.21
C ALA A 64 8.93 15.61 -16.50
N ASP A 65 9.25 14.86 -15.43
CA ASP A 65 10.41 15.10 -14.59
C ASP A 65 11.50 14.03 -14.75
N LEU A 66 11.29 13.06 -15.67
CA LEU A 66 12.16 11.91 -15.88
C LEU A 66 12.40 11.08 -14.62
N LEU A 67 11.43 11.09 -13.68
CA LEU A 67 11.52 10.34 -12.46
C LEU A 67 10.99 8.92 -12.64
N GLN A 68 11.66 7.99 -11.97
CA GLN A 68 11.17 6.63 -11.76
C GLN A 68 10.86 6.43 -10.29
N ALA A 69 9.91 5.57 -9.99
CA ALA A 69 9.57 5.22 -8.62
C ALA A 69 9.09 3.77 -8.52
N ASP A 70 9.45 3.16 -7.41
CA ASP A 70 8.89 1.89 -6.97
C ASP A 70 7.93 2.16 -5.81
N MET A 71 6.71 1.66 -5.92
CA MET A 71 5.73 1.74 -4.84
C MET A 71 5.33 0.34 -4.38
N TRP A 72 5.44 0.11 -3.08
CA TRP A 72 4.95 -1.12 -2.44
C TRP A 72 3.77 -0.80 -1.54
N LEU A 73 2.74 -1.62 -1.65
CA LEU A 73 1.54 -1.53 -0.84
C LEU A 73 1.36 -2.84 -0.06
N SER A 74 1.00 -2.72 1.21
CA SER A 74 0.63 -3.83 2.08
C SER A 74 -0.64 -3.51 2.84
N VAL A 75 -1.47 -4.51 3.05
CA VAL A 75 -2.72 -4.39 3.78
C VAL A 75 -2.64 -5.22 5.05
N PHE A 76 -3.13 -4.68 6.15
CA PHE A 76 -3.22 -5.33 7.46
C PHE A 76 -4.64 -5.20 8.01
N ASP A 77 -5.03 -6.15 8.84
CA ASP A 77 -6.20 -6.00 9.68
C ASP A 77 -5.88 -5.13 10.92
N GLU A 78 -6.89 -4.89 11.75
CA GLU A 78 -6.75 -4.11 12.98
C GLU A 78 -5.84 -4.76 14.03
N GLN A 79 -5.64 -6.07 13.94
CA GLN A 79 -4.78 -6.84 14.82
C GLN A 79 -3.32 -6.87 14.33
N GLY A 80 -3.06 -6.29 13.18
CA GLY A 80 -1.73 -6.23 12.57
C GLY A 80 -1.34 -7.50 11.80
N ALA A 81 -2.30 -8.38 11.52
CA ALA A 81 -2.04 -9.51 10.65
C ALA A 81 -2.05 -9.05 9.18
N PRO A 82 -1.00 -9.39 8.41
CA PRO A 82 -0.94 -9.02 7.00
C PRO A 82 -1.99 -9.77 6.18
N GLN A 83 -2.64 -9.06 5.26
CA GLN A 83 -3.75 -9.53 4.46
C GLN A 83 -3.38 -9.63 2.98
N LYS A 84 -4.20 -10.36 2.21
CA LYS A 84 -4.14 -10.32 0.74
C LYS A 84 -4.71 -9.01 0.23
N PHE A 85 -4.13 -8.52 -0.86
CA PHE A 85 -4.76 -7.45 -1.60
C PHE A 85 -6.15 -7.90 -2.09
N PRO A 86 -7.17 -7.03 -1.97
CA PRO A 86 -8.48 -7.30 -2.55
C PRO A 86 -8.36 -7.54 -4.06
N SER A 87 -9.07 -8.54 -4.58
CA SER A 87 -9.09 -8.81 -6.02
C SER A 87 -9.59 -7.59 -6.79
N GLU A 88 -8.96 -7.31 -7.94
CA GLU A 88 -9.24 -6.13 -8.77
C GLU A 88 -10.52 -6.25 -9.61
N ASP A 89 -11.46 -7.08 -9.24
CA ASP A 89 -12.75 -7.14 -9.94
C ASP A 89 -13.49 -5.81 -9.82
N PHE A 90 -13.09 -4.86 -10.69
CA PHE A 90 -13.73 -3.56 -10.82
C PHE A 90 -15.26 -3.70 -11.03
N VAL A 91 -15.66 -4.69 -11.80
CA VAL A 91 -17.07 -4.99 -12.06
C VAL A 91 -17.78 -5.41 -10.77
N LYS A 92 -17.13 -6.25 -9.95
CA LYS A 92 -17.68 -6.67 -8.67
C LYS A 92 -17.81 -5.50 -7.69
N ARG A 93 -16.80 -4.64 -7.61
CA ARG A 93 -16.84 -3.44 -6.72
C ARG A 93 -17.90 -2.42 -7.15
N VAL A 94 -18.12 -2.24 -8.44
CA VAL A 94 -19.20 -1.38 -8.95
C VAL A 94 -20.55 -2.00 -8.64
N SER A 95 -20.70 -3.31 -8.86
CA SER A 95 -21.91 -4.07 -8.51
C SER A 95 -22.18 -4.02 -7.00
N ASP A 96 -21.19 -4.30 -6.16
CA ASP A 96 -21.32 -4.30 -4.70
C ASP A 96 -21.67 -2.90 -4.15
N ARG A 97 -21.12 -1.83 -4.74
CA ARG A 97 -21.50 -0.45 -4.39
C ARG A 97 -22.92 -0.09 -4.80
N LEU A 98 -23.39 -0.58 -5.93
CA LEU A 98 -24.77 -0.35 -6.40
C LEU A 98 -25.76 -1.15 -5.54
N VAL A 99 -25.45 -2.42 -5.27
CA VAL A 99 -26.28 -3.31 -4.45
C VAL A 99 -26.25 -2.91 -2.97
N GLY A 100 -25.08 -2.57 -2.41
CA GLY A 100 -24.92 -2.14 -1.03
C GLY A 100 -25.67 -0.85 -0.71
N ARG A 101 -25.82 0.06 -1.70
CA ARG A 101 -26.63 1.27 -1.56
C ARG A 101 -28.15 0.97 -1.43
N TRP A 102 -28.58 -0.16 -1.94
CA TRP A 102 -29.99 -0.58 -1.88
C TRP A 102 -30.30 -1.42 -0.64
N LEU A 103 -29.32 -2.11 -0.09
CA LEU A 103 -29.55 -3.08 0.98
C LEU A 103 -29.16 -2.57 2.38
N GLN A 104 -28.72 -1.33 2.56
CA GLN A 104 -28.38 -0.75 3.88
C GLN A 104 -28.03 -1.80 4.97
N GLN A 105 -27.39 -2.90 4.57
CA GLN A 105 -26.80 -3.79 5.54
C GLN A 105 -25.47 -3.13 5.94
N GLU A 106 -25.41 -2.69 7.19
CA GLU A 106 -24.18 -2.47 7.93
C GLU A 106 -23.37 -3.78 7.92
N GLN A 107 -22.74 -4.08 6.80
CA GLN A 107 -21.56 -4.92 6.86
C GLN A 107 -20.56 -4.06 7.62
N GLU A 108 -20.20 -4.51 8.81
CA GLU A 108 -19.02 -4.04 9.53
C GLU A 108 -17.92 -3.94 8.47
N ALA A 109 -17.61 -2.72 8.06
CA ALA A 109 -16.59 -2.49 7.07
C ALA A 109 -15.29 -2.91 7.74
N ASP A 110 -14.75 -4.07 7.33
CA ASP A 110 -13.47 -4.55 7.82
C ASP A 110 -12.49 -3.39 7.75
N THR A 111 -12.13 -2.89 8.92
CA THR A 111 -11.23 -1.75 9.01
C THR A 111 -9.84 -2.23 8.64
N THR A 112 -9.34 -1.75 7.54
CA THR A 112 -8.01 -2.13 7.06
C THR A 112 -7.01 -1.01 7.29
N VAL A 113 -5.77 -1.40 7.54
CA VAL A 113 -4.61 -0.50 7.61
C VAL A 113 -3.80 -0.70 6.33
N VAL A 114 -3.55 0.38 5.62
CA VAL A 114 -2.74 0.34 4.40
C VAL A 114 -1.38 0.96 4.68
N LEU A 115 -0.33 0.17 4.50
CA LEU A 115 1.06 0.61 4.49
C LEU A 115 1.49 0.83 3.04
N GLN A 116 2.04 1.99 2.77
CA GLN A 116 2.62 2.37 1.50
C GLN A 116 4.09 2.74 1.69
N VAL A 117 4.95 2.22 0.83
CA VAL A 117 6.36 2.65 0.71
C VAL A 117 6.57 3.08 -0.73
N LEU A 118 6.87 4.35 -0.94
CA LEU A 118 7.18 4.93 -2.23
C LEU A 118 8.64 5.34 -2.24
N CYS A 119 9.43 4.80 -3.13
CA CYS A 119 10.82 5.16 -3.35
C CYS A 119 10.96 5.88 -4.68
N VAL A 120 11.43 7.11 -4.64
CA VAL A 120 11.67 7.95 -5.83
C VAL A 120 13.17 8.00 -6.08
N GLU A 121 13.59 7.60 -7.28
CA GLU A 121 14.99 7.59 -7.70
C GLU A 121 15.10 7.92 -9.18
N PRO A 122 16.00 8.85 -9.53
CA PRO A 122 16.35 9.11 -10.93
C PRO A 122 17.28 8.01 -11.45
N GLY A 123 16.76 6.93 -12.01
CA GLY A 123 17.55 5.87 -12.62
C GLY A 123 17.32 4.47 -12.06
N ASP A 124 18.08 3.51 -12.54
CA ASP A 124 17.87 2.07 -12.33
C ASP A 124 18.98 1.48 -11.44
N SER A 125 19.03 1.90 -10.17
CA SER A 125 20.02 1.41 -9.20
C SER A 125 19.51 0.20 -8.44
N MET A 126 20.24 -0.92 -8.48
CA MET A 126 19.92 -2.12 -7.72
C MET A 126 20.06 -1.87 -6.20
N GLU A 127 21.04 -1.06 -5.79
CA GLU A 127 21.27 -0.71 -4.39
C GLU A 127 20.06 0.04 -3.79
N ALA A 128 19.48 0.97 -4.53
CA ALA A 128 18.29 1.70 -4.07
C ALA A 128 17.07 0.79 -3.97
N ARG A 129 16.89 -0.13 -4.91
CA ARG A 129 15.80 -1.12 -4.85
C ARG A 129 15.93 -2.03 -3.63
N ASP A 130 17.15 -2.49 -3.33
CA ASP A 130 17.43 -3.30 -2.14
C ASP A 130 17.19 -2.51 -0.84
N ALA A 131 17.58 -1.24 -0.81
CA ALA A 131 17.33 -0.35 0.33
C ALA A 131 15.82 -0.14 0.54
N CYS A 132 15.05 0.07 -0.53
CA CYS A 132 13.60 0.20 -0.45
C CYS A 132 12.92 -1.10 -0.01
N ALA A 133 13.38 -2.25 -0.49
CA ALA A 133 12.87 -3.55 -0.03
C ALA A 133 13.14 -3.77 1.47
N GLY A 134 14.32 -3.39 1.94
CA GLY A 134 14.67 -3.41 3.36
C GLY A 134 13.79 -2.47 4.21
N LEU A 135 13.54 -1.26 3.71
CA LEU A 135 12.65 -0.31 4.37
C LEU A 135 11.21 -0.84 4.45
N LEU A 136 10.71 -1.43 3.36
CA LEU A 136 9.40 -2.08 3.35
C LEU A 136 9.30 -3.18 4.41
N ALA A 137 10.29 -4.08 4.48
CA ALA A 137 10.29 -5.16 5.45
C ALA A 137 10.29 -4.63 6.89
N ALA A 138 11.12 -3.62 7.19
CA ALA A 138 11.17 -2.99 8.50
C ALA A 138 9.86 -2.28 8.85
N ALA A 139 9.27 -1.54 7.91
CA ALA A 139 8.01 -0.84 8.11
C ALA A 139 6.85 -1.82 8.37
N ARG A 140 6.77 -2.91 7.60
CA ARG A 140 5.77 -3.98 7.80
C ARG A 140 5.87 -4.60 9.18
N GLN A 141 7.08 -4.96 9.61
CA GLN A 141 7.33 -5.56 10.92
C GLN A 141 6.98 -4.60 12.07
N SER A 142 7.36 -3.34 11.93
CA SER A 142 7.06 -2.30 12.93
C SER A 142 5.56 -2.07 13.05
N LEU A 143 4.85 -1.95 11.93
CA LEU A 143 3.41 -1.74 11.90
C LEU A 143 2.66 -2.91 12.51
N SER A 144 2.99 -4.15 12.11
CA SER A 144 2.37 -5.36 12.66
C SER A 144 2.51 -5.44 14.17
N ARG A 145 3.71 -5.16 14.72
CA ARG A 145 3.93 -5.11 16.17
C ARG A 145 3.11 -4.03 16.86
N THR A 146 3.06 -2.83 16.27
CA THR A 146 2.33 -1.70 16.85
C THR A 146 0.84 -1.98 16.92
N LEU A 147 0.26 -2.53 15.86
CA LEU A 147 -1.16 -2.87 15.82
C LEU A 147 -1.51 -4.00 16.80
N SER A 148 -0.69 -5.05 16.87
CA SER A 148 -0.92 -6.17 17.78
C SER A 148 -0.79 -5.80 19.28
N GLN A 149 -0.11 -4.71 19.59
CA GLN A 149 0.07 -4.20 20.96
C GLN A 149 -0.94 -3.12 21.34
N SER A 150 -1.68 -2.58 20.36
CA SER A 150 -2.67 -1.55 20.61
C SER A 150 -3.88 -2.13 21.36
N PRO A 151 -4.32 -1.52 22.49
CA PRO A 151 -5.52 -1.95 23.15
C PRO A 151 -6.72 -1.79 22.22
N GLN A 152 -7.45 -2.86 22.01
CA GLN A 152 -8.66 -2.83 21.17
C GLN A 152 -9.69 -1.88 21.81
N PRO A 153 -10.31 -0.98 21.05
CA PRO A 153 -11.48 -0.25 21.55
C PRO A 153 -12.57 -1.26 21.90
N ARG A 154 -13.02 -1.23 23.16
CA ARG A 154 -14.16 -2.01 23.67
C ARG A 154 -15.46 -1.41 23.17
#